data_c726a59d9f02eb8211d61f5c9d34c877
#
_entry.id   c726a59d9f02eb8211d61f5c9d34c877
#
_cell.length_a   1.000
_cell.length_b   1.000
_cell.length_c   1.000
_cell.angle_alpha   90.00
_cell.angle_beta   90.00
_cell.angle_gamma   90.00
#
_symmetry.space_group_name_H-M   'P 1'
#
loop_
_entity.id
_entity.type
_entity.pdbx_description
1 polymer ?
#
loop_
_entity_poly.entity_id
_entity_poly.type
_entity_poly.pdbx_seq_one_letter_code
_entity_poly.pdbx_strand_id
1 'polypeptide(L)'
;MTTVLFGGRIHSPTHPDATAMAVRDGVVAFLGSDDVVRAQFPDAQPVNLDGAFVAPAFVDSHVHTTATGLLRTGLDLRPARSKRQFLHLLAAHANTQPDGIIWGHGWDETQWADATLPTTAELDAVIGRRPAYLVRIDMHSALASTALRDLLPGLDGSGPLSADAHHAARTEARGRLSAVQRAEARLAALDAFAAAGVVAVHECGGPVIGGRDDWAELLS
;
A
#
# COMPACT_ATOMS: atom_id res chain seq x y z
N MET A 1 -12.97 24.29 21.80
CA MET A 1 -12.84 25.31 20.72
C MET A 1 -13.84 25.01 19.63
N THR A 2 -14.57 26.03 19.12
CA THR A 2 -15.59 25.82 18.06
C THR A 2 -15.08 26.37 16.75
N THR A 3 -15.18 25.58 15.67
CA THR A 3 -14.90 25.99 14.30
C THR A 3 -16.19 25.96 13.49
N VAL A 4 -16.44 26.98 12.68
CA VAL A 4 -17.58 27.05 11.76
C VAL A 4 -17.06 26.99 10.33
N LEU A 5 -17.48 25.94 9.61
CA LEU A 5 -17.27 25.82 8.17
C LEU A 5 -18.52 26.33 7.47
N PHE A 6 -18.39 27.20 6.45
CA PHE A 6 -19.49 27.82 5.74
C PHE A 6 -19.19 28.05 4.26
N GLY A 7 -20.20 28.36 3.47
CA GLY A 7 -20.02 28.64 2.04
C GLY A 7 -19.69 27.40 1.22
N GLY A 8 -20.13 26.23 1.61
CA GLY A 8 -19.88 24.98 0.93
C GLY A 8 -21.15 24.18 0.63
N ARG A 9 -20.97 22.90 0.30
CA ARG A 9 -22.05 21.90 0.20
C ARG A 9 -21.71 20.75 1.13
N ILE A 10 -22.56 20.52 2.14
CA ILE A 10 -22.28 19.51 3.16
C ILE A 10 -23.18 18.31 2.93
N HIS A 11 -22.60 17.15 2.67
CA HIS A 11 -23.37 15.92 2.51
C HIS A 11 -23.91 15.44 3.86
N SER A 12 -25.21 15.48 4.02
CA SER A 12 -25.91 14.94 5.18
C SER A 12 -27.28 14.38 4.78
N PRO A 13 -27.57 13.11 5.08
CA PRO A 13 -28.90 12.53 4.81
C PRO A 13 -30.04 13.24 5.55
N THR A 14 -29.73 13.81 6.72
CA THR A 14 -30.75 14.48 7.56
C THR A 14 -30.89 15.98 7.29
N HIS A 15 -29.89 16.61 6.64
CA HIS A 15 -29.86 18.02 6.30
C HIS A 15 -29.30 18.18 4.87
N PRO A 16 -30.12 17.79 3.84
CA PRO A 16 -29.63 17.71 2.44
C PRO A 16 -29.21 19.06 1.86
N ASP A 17 -29.75 20.16 2.39
CA ASP A 17 -29.48 21.53 1.93
C ASP A 17 -28.45 22.26 2.79
N ALA A 18 -27.70 21.54 3.64
CA ALA A 18 -26.69 22.15 4.51
C ALA A 18 -25.54 22.77 3.71
N THR A 19 -25.28 24.06 3.97
CA THR A 19 -24.15 24.83 3.42
C THR A 19 -23.08 25.12 4.46
N ALA A 20 -23.40 24.91 5.76
CA ALA A 20 -22.51 25.17 6.87
C ALA A 20 -22.62 24.13 7.97
N MET A 21 -21.53 23.98 8.73
CA MET A 21 -21.50 23.18 9.97
C MET A 21 -20.64 23.82 11.04
N ALA A 22 -21.03 23.62 12.30
CA ALA A 22 -20.18 23.93 13.45
C ALA A 22 -19.59 22.64 14.02
N VAL A 23 -18.28 22.64 14.26
CA VAL A 23 -17.56 21.57 14.92
C VAL A 23 -17.05 22.08 16.27
N ARG A 24 -17.40 21.40 17.35
CA ARG A 24 -16.96 21.72 18.71
C ARG A 24 -16.31 20.50 19.32
N ASP A 25 -15.06 20.66 19.74
CA ASP A 25 -14.29 19.60 20.41
C ASP A 25 -14.27 18.28 19.60
N GLY A 26 -14.12 18.39 18.28
CA GLY A 26 -14.06 17.24 17.35
C GLY A 26 -15.42 16.64 16.96
N VAL A 27 -16.54 17.22 17.45
CA VAL A 27 -17.88 16.72 17.17
C VAL A 27 -18.69 17.74 16.35
N VAL A 28 -19.45 17.28 15.37
CA VAL A 28 -20.41 18.12 14.63
C VAL A 28 -21.52 18.54 15.57
N ALA A 29 -21.51 19.79 15.96
CA ALA A 29 -22.48 20.38 16.90
C ALA A 29 -23.71 20.97 16.20
N PHE A 30 -23.58 21.32 14.90
CA PHE A 30 -24.66 21.91 14.11
C PHE A 30 -24.44 21.64 12.61
N LEU A 31 -25.56 21.46 11.90
CA LEU A 31 -25.63 21.43 10.43
C LEU A 31 -26.80 22.31 9.97
N GLY A 32 -26.60 23.15 8.96
CA GLY A 32 -27.64 24.01 8.41
C GLY A 32 -27.12 25.04 7.41
N SER A 33 -27.78 26.19 7.33
CA SER A 33 -27.38 27.29 6.46
C SER A 33 -26.30 28.17 7.08
N ASP A 34 -25.58 28.90 6.24
CA ASP A 34 -24.50 29.83 6.60
C ASP A 34 -25.00 30.89 7.61
N ASP A 35 -26.20 31.46 7.38
CA ASP A 35 -26.74 32.53 8.23
C ASP A 35 -27.08 32.03 9.64
N VAL A 36 -27.65 30.83 9.73
CA VAL A 36 -28.03 30.24 11.01
C VAL A 36 -26.81 29.85 11.84
N VAL A 37 -25.81 29.24 11.21
CA VAL A 37 -24.59 28.81 11.93
C VAL A 37 -23.83 30.01 12.46
N ARG A 38 -23.71 31.09 11.69
CA ARG A 38 -23.03 32.32 12.12
C ARG A 38 -23.75 33.00 13.27
N ALA A 39 -25.09 33.02 13.22
CA ALA A 39 -25.88 33.60 14.30
C ALA A 39 -25.77 32.80 15.62
N GLN A 40 -25.73 31.47 15.52
CA GLN A 40 -25.62 30.59 16.70
C GLN A 40 -24.22 30.49 17.31
N PHE A 41 -23.18 30.70 16.49
CA PHE A 41 -21.78 30.55 16.90
C PHE A 41 -20.95 31.80 16.56
N PRO A 42 -21.30 33.00 17.09
CA PRO A 42 -20.66 34.27 16.70
C PRO A 42 -19.16 34.33 17.05
N ASP A 43 -18.74 33.62 18.10
CA ASP A 43 -17.35 33.59 18.59
C ASP A 43 -16.55 32.41 18.03
N ALA A 44 -17.09 31.64 17.09
CA ALA A 44 -16.38 30.50 16.52
C ALA A 44 -15.34 30.93 15.48
N GLN A 45 -14.29 30.13 15.31
CA GLN A 45 -13.30 30.33 14.26
C GLN A 45 -13.94 30.04 12.89
N PRO A 46 -14.04 31.03 11.97
CA PRO A 46 -14.65 30.81 10.67
C PRO A 46 -13.67 30.19 9.67
N VAL A 47 -14.17 29.24 8.87
CA VAL A 47 -13.48 28.63 7.72
C VAL A 47 -14.40 28.71 6.51
N ASN A 48 -14.03 29.50 5.52
CA ASN A 48 -14.77 29.56 4.25
C ASN A 48 -14.40 28.36 3.38
N LEU A 49 -15.40 27.59 2.98
CA LEU A 49 -15.23 26.41 2.13
C LEU A 49 -15.12 26.75 0.63
N ASP A 50 -15.45 27.99 0.25
CA ASP A 50 -15.37 28.49 -1.13
C ASP A 50 -16.04 27.53 -2.15
N GLY A 51 -17.24 27.08 -1.81
CA GLY A 51 -18.01 26.14 -2.62
C GLY A 51 -17.59 24.66 -2.52
N ALA A 52 -16.58 24.33 -1.72
CA ALA A 52 -16.11 22.95 -1.59
C ALA A 52 -17.20 22.01 -1.06
N PHE A 53 -17.13 20.75 -1.49
CA PHE A 53 -17.99 19.68 -1.01
C PHE A 53 -17.36 19.01 0.22
N VAL A 54 -18.17 18.87 1.27
CA VAL A 54 -17.78 18.20 2.52
C VAL A 54 -18.63 16.95 2.69
N ALA A 55 -17.98 15.82 2.89
CA ALA A 55 -18.62 14.54 3.14
C ALA A 55 -17.91 13.80 4.29
N PRO A 56 -18.54 12.78 4.88
CA PRO A 56 -17.83 11.87 5.77
C PRO A 56 -16.62 11.28 5.05
N ALA A 57 -15.49 11.19 5.77
CA ALA A 57 -14.30 10.58 5.23
C ALA A 57 -14.51 9.08 4.99
N PHE A 58 -13.66 8.48 4.16
CA PHE A 58 -13.79 7.08 3.78
C PHE A 58 -13.26 6.15 4.88
N VAL A 59 -13.91 4.99 4.99
CA VAL A 59 -13.45 3.85 5.77
C VAL A 59 -13.23 2.70 4.80
N ASP A 60 -11.99 2.20 4.69
CA ASP A 60 -11.72 1.00 3.90
C ASP A 60 -12.06 -0.23 4.75
N SER A 61 -13.07 -0.98 4.31
CA SER A 61 -13.60 -2.14 5.04
C SER A 61 -12.79 -3.42 4.84
N HIS A 62 -11.78 -3.43 3.95
CA HIS A 62 -10.96 -4.61 3.68
C HIS A 62 -9.60 -4.20 3.11
N VAL A 63 -8.57 -4.20 3.94
CA VAL A 63 -7.22 -3.85 3.53
C VAL A 63 -6.17 -4.81 4.09
N HIS A 64 -5.04 -4.89 3.39
CA HIS A 64 -3.82 -5.55 3.84
C HIS A 64 -2.71 -4.51 3.88
N THR A 65 -2.62 -3.77 4.99
CA THR A 65 -1.82 -2.54 5.08
C THR A 65 -0.35 -2.77 4.73
N THR A 66 0.32 -3.73 5.38
CA THR A 66 1.74 -4.04 5.06
C THR A 66 1.91 -4.50 3.61
N ALA A 67 1.02 -5.35 3.09
CA ALA A 67 1.10 -5.83 1.71
C ALA A 67 0.89 -4.68 0.70
N THR A 68 -0.07 -3.79 0.95
CA THR A 68 -0.30 -2.58 0.15
C THR A 68 0.93 -1.68 0.16
N GLY A 69 1.55 -1.51 1.33
CA GLY A 69 2.78 -0.74 1.47
C GLY A 69 3.96 -1.35 0.71
N LEU A 70 4.12 -2.66 0.73
CA LEU A 70 5.15 -3.35 -0.06
C LEU A 70 5.00 -3.15 -1.57
N LEU A 71 3.79 -2.89 -2.07
CA LEU A 71 3.60 -2.47 -3.47
C LEU A 71 4.04 -1.02 -3.74
N ARG A 72 4.25 -0.22 -2.70
CA ARG A 72 4.68 1.18 -2.79
C ARG A 72 6.17 1.38 -2.51
N THR A 73 6.73 0.60 -1.59
CA THR A 73 8.14 0.70 -1.18
C THR A 73 9.03 -0.33 -1.85
N GLY A 74 8.46 -1.42 -2.35
CA GLY A 74 9.18 -2.47 -3.06
C GLY A 74 9.53 -2.09 -4.50
N LEU A 75 10.26 -2.98 -5.17
CA LEU A 75 10.64 -2.82 -6.57
C LEU A 75 9.41 -2.92 -7.49
N ASP A 76 9.05 -1.82 -8.12
CA ASP A 76 8.01 -1.79 -9.15
C ASP A 76 8.56 -2.27 -10.51
N LEU A 77 8.09 -3.41 -10.95
CA LEU A 77 8.46 -4.03 -12.23
C LEU A 77 7.41 -3.82 -13.34
N ARG A 78 6.30 -3.13 -13.05
CA ARG A 78 5.26 -2.81 -14.06
C ARG A 78 5.79 -2.02 -15.27
N PRO A 79 6.80 -1.16 -15.14
CA PRO A 79 7.36 -0.46 -16.31
C PRO A 79 8.16 -1.35 -17.25
N ALA A 80 8.59 -2.54 -16.83
CA ALA A 80 9.39 -3.43 -17.70
C ALA A 80 8.60 -3.87 -18.94
N ARG A 81 9.23 -3.73 -20.12
CA ARG A 81 8.69 -4.18 -21.41
C ARG A 81 9.59 -5.21 -22.08
N SER A 82 10.61 -5.71 -21.37
CA SER A 82 11.51 -6.77 -21.80
C SER A 82 12.28 -7.33 -20.61
N LYS A 83 12.84 -8.55 -20.77
CA LYS A 83 13.78 -9.14 -19.79
C LYS A 83 14.93 -8.19 -19.47
N ARG A 84 15.49 -7.50 -20.45
CA ARG A 84 16.57 -6.53 -20.23
C ARG A 84 16.15 -5.37 -19.35
N GLN A 85 14.97 -4.79 -19.56
CA GLN A 85 14.45 -3.72 -18.71
C GLN A 85 14.15 -4.21 -17.30
N PHE A 86 13.58 -5.41 -17.16
CA PHE A 86 13.35 -6.04 -15.87
C PHE A 86 14.66 -6.15 -15.08
N LEU A 87 15.73 -6.74 -15.66
CA LEU A 87 17.03 -6.88 -15.01
C LEU A 87 17.67 -5.53 -14.70
N HIS A 88 17.49 -4.53 -15.54
CA HIS A 88 17.95 -3.15 -15.29
C HIS A 88 17.28 -2.52 -14.08
N LEU A 89 15.94 -2.63 -13.97
CA LEU A 89 15.19 -2.14 -12.80
C LEU A 89 15.61 -2.87 -11.52
N LEU A 90 15.81 -4.17 -11.60
CA LEU A 90 16.30 -4.98 -10.48
C LEU A 90 17.68 -4.54 -10.02
N ALA A 91 18.61 -4.30 -10.96
CA ALA A 91 19.96 -3.80 -10.66
C ALA A 91 19.92 -2.41 -9.98
N ALA A 92 19.13 -1.49 -10.54
CA ALA A 92 19.01 -0.16 -10.00
C ALA A 92 18.48 -0.18 -8.56
N HIS A 93 17.44 -0.97 -8.30
CA HIS A 93 16.88 -1.14 -6.95
C HIS A 93 17.89 -1.78 -5.99
N ALA A 94 18.60 -2.81 -6.42
CA ALA A 94 19.62 -3.48 -5.59
C ALA A 94 20.76 -2.54 -5.17
N ASN A 95 21.11 -1.57 -6.02
CA ASN A 95 22.15 -0.57 -5.73
C ASN A 95 21.68 0.51 -4.75
N THR A 96 20.38 0.85 -4.77
CA THR A 96 19.83 1.88 -3.86
C THR A 96 19.44 1.34 -2.49
N GLN A 97 19.17 0.05 -2.41
CA GLN A 97 18.82 -0.65 -1.17
C GLN A 97 19.75 -1.86 -1.00
N PRO A 98 20.95 -1.69 -0.45
CA PRO A 98 21.96 -2.75 -0.39
C PRO A 98 21.60 -3.89 0.56
N ASP A 99 20.74 -3.65 1.54
CA ASP A 99 20.43 -4.59 2.62
C ASP A 99 19.00 -5.17 2.50
N GLY A 100 18.79 -6.30 3.19
CA GLY A 100 17.50 -6.97 3.28
C GLY A 100 17.13 -7.77 2.04
N ILE A 101 15.92 -8.30 2.07
CA ILE A 101 15.33 -9.01 0.92
C ILE A 101 14.86 -8.02 -0.13
N ILE A 102 15.02 -8.37 -1.41
CA ILE A 102 14.41 -7.62 -2.50
C ILE A 102 12.97 -8.13 -2.68
N TRP A 103 12.02 -7.26 -2.36
CA TRP A 103 10.59 -7.49 -2.61
C TRP A 103 10.19 -6.72 -3.86
N GLY A 104 9.84 -7.41 -4.93
CA GLY A 104 9.41 -6.77 -6.18
C GLY A 104 8.05 -7.29 -6.66
N HIS A 105 7.39 -6.52 -7.51
CA HIS A 105 6.04 -6.84 -7.95
C HIS A 105 5.72 -6.31 -9.35
N GLY A 106 4.71 -6.90 -9.98
CA GLY A 106 4.02 -6.29 -11.09
C GLY A 106 4.61 -6.56 -12.48
N TRP A 107 5.61 -7.46 -12.61
CA TRP A 107 6.06 -7.85 -13.94
C TRP A 107 4.96 -8.60 -14.70
N ASP A 108 4.94 -8.37 -16.01
CA ASP A 108 3.96 -8.96 -16.93
C ASP A 108 4.62 -9.21 -18.28
N GLU A 109 5.11 -10.43 -18.48
CA GLU A 109 5.79 -10.84 -19.71
C GLU A 109 4.88 -10.83 -20.94
N THR A 110 3.57 -10.87 -20.72
CA THR A 110 2.61 -10.82 -21.85
C THR A 110 2.61 -9.46 -22.54
N GLN A 111 3.16 -8.43 -21.90
CA GLN A 111 3.35 -7.10 -22.46
C GLN A 111 4.71 -6.92 -23.13
N TRP A 112 5.55 -7.95 -23.16
CA TRP A 112 6.89 -7.88 -23.73
C TRP A 112 6.88 -8.35 -25.21
N ALA A 113 7.77 -7.78 -26.01
CA ALA A 113 7.92 -8.21 -27.40
C ALA A 113 8.44 -9.66 -27.52
N ASP A 114 9.25 -10.09 -26.53
CA ASP A 114 9.70 -11.46 -26.30
C ASP A 114 9.34 -11.83 -24.87
N ALA A 115 8.41 -12.75 -24.67
CA ALA A 115 7.92 -13.20 -23.37
C ALA A 115 8.93 -14.08 -22.60
N THR A 116 10.20 -14.09 -23.00
CA THR A 116 11.26 -14.84 -22.31
C THR A 116 11.56 -14.25 -20.94
N LEU A 117 11.26 -15.01 -19.89
CA LEU A 117 11.51 -14.61 -18.51
C LEU A 117 13.01 -14.67 -18.14
N PRO A 118 13.44 -13.85 -17.17
CA PRO A 118 14.76 -14.03 -16.55
C PRO A 118 14.88 -15.39 -15.89
N THR A 119 16.00 -16.04 -16.08
CA THR A 119 16.40 -17.24 -15.34
C THR A 119 16.88 -16.85 -13.93
N THR A 120 16.88 -17.80 -13.01
CA THR A 120 17.47 -17.60 -11.66
C THR A 120 18.91 -17.15 -11.74
N ALA A 121 19.71 -17.73 -12.65
CA ALA A 121 21.11 -17.35 -12.84
C ALA A 121 21.28 -15.90 -13.35
N GLU A 122 20.37 -15.42 -14.21
CA GLU A 122 20.37 -14.01 -14.67
C GLU A 122 19.98 -13.06 -13.52
N LEU A 123 19.06 -13.46 -12.63
CA LEU A 123 18.74 -12.70 -11.42
C LEU A 123 19.97 -12.61 -10.52
N ASP A 124 20.60 -13.74 -10.20
CA ASP A 124 21.77 -13.82 -9.32
C ASP A 124 22.97 -13.04 -9.87
N ALA A 125 23.14 -13.01 -11.19
CA ALA A 125 24.19 -12.22 -11.83
C ALA A 125 24.04 -10.71 -11.55
N VAL A 126 22.81 -10.24 -11.34
CA VAL A 126 22.48 -8.84 -11.08
C VAL A 126 22.55 -8.48 -9.60
N ILE A 127 22.04 -9.37 -8.72
CA ILE A 127 21.85 -9.07 -7.29
C ILE A 127 22.78 -9.85 -6.35
N GLY A 128 23.61 -10.75 -6.91
CA GLY A 128 24.49 -11.62 -6.14
C GLY A 128 23.68 -12.62 -5.29
N ARG A 129 24.13 -12.84 -4.06
CA ARG A 129 23.51 -13.80 -3.13
C ARG A 129 22.38 -13.20 -2.29
N ARG A 130 21.72 -12.15 -2.77
CA ARG A 130 20.59 -11.56 -2.04
C ARG A 130 19.31 -12.36 -2.28
N PRO A 131 18.53 -12.65 -1.25
CA PRO A 131 17.17 -13.16 -1.43
C PRO A 131 16.32 -12.16 -2.19
N ALA A 132 15.62 -12.63 -3.22
CA ALA A 132 14.65 -11.81 -3.98
C ALA A 132 13.38 -12.61 -4.25
N TYR A 133 12.24 -11.96 -3.99
CA TYR A 133 10.90 -12.44 -4.30
C TYR A 133 10.24 -11.41 -5.22
N LEU A 134 9.98 -11.77 -6.45
CA LEU A 134 9.53 -10.88 -7.51
C LEU A 134 8.20 -11.40 -8.07
N VAL A 135 7.09 -10.89 -7.54
CA VAL A 135 5.76 -11.41 -7.85
C VAL A 135 5.22 -10.83 -9.16
N ARG A 136 4.55 -11.69 -9.93
CA ARG A 136 3.86 -11.33 -11.18
C ARG A 136 2.66 -10.42 -10.91
N ILE A 137 2.21 -9.71 -11.93
CA ILE A 137 1.06 -8.79 -11.85
C ILE A 137 -0.23 -9.45 -11.34
N ASP A 138 -0.43 -10.73 -11.62
CA ASP A 138 -1.59 -11.50 -11.17
C ASP A 138 -1.51 -12.01 -9.73
N MET A 139 -0.37 -11.85 -9.06
CA MET A 139 -0.11 -12.28 -7.68
C MET A 139 -0.16 -13.81 -7.47
N HIS A 140 -0.16 -14.62 -8.55
CA HIS A 140 -0.26 -16.09 -8.49
C HIS A 140 1.05 -16.82 -8.83
N SER A 141 2.04 -16.09 -9.30
CA SER A 141 3.38 -16.62 -9.57
C SER A 141 4.47 -15.61 -9.21
N ALA A 142 5.68 -16.10 -9.00
CA ALA A 142 6.83 -15.25 -8.71
C ALA A 142 8.13 -15.82 -9.27
N LEU A 143 9.06 -14.93 -9.60
CA LEU A 143 10.46 -15.29 -9.78
C LEU A 143 11.18 -15.16 -8.43
N ALA A 144 12.17 -16.03 -8.19
CA ALA A 144 12.95 -16.03 -6.96
C ALA A 144 14.44 -16.27 -7.28
N SER A 145 15.31 -15.54 -6.58
CA SER A 145 16.77 -15.78 -6.63
C SER A 145 17.15 -17.13 -6.03
N THR A 146 18.34 -17.64 -6.35
CA THR A 146 18.87 -18.85 -5.72
C THR A 146 18.88 -18.71 -4.21
N ALA A 147 19.30 -17.58 -3.68
CA ALA A 147 19.36 -17.38 -2.23
C ALA A 147 18.00 -17.50 -1.52
N LEU A 148 16.87 -17.20 -2.19
CA LEU A 148 15.54 -17.47 -1.62
C LEU A 148 15.11 -18.92 -1.84
N ARG A 149 15.43 -19.52 -3.00
CA ARG A 149 15.09 -20.93 -3.30
C ARG A 149 15.80 -21.91 -2.37
N ASP A 150 17.07 -21.66 -2.05
CA ASP A 150 17.88 -22.50 -1.13
C ASP A 150 17.27 -22.62 0.28
N LEU A 151 16.35 -21.72 0.63
CA LEU A 151 15.63 -21.73 1.92
C LEU A 151 14.34 -22.58 1.89
N LEU A 152 13.99 -23.08 0.71
CA LEU A 152 12.71 -23.76 0.48
C LEU A 152 12.99 -25.22 0.06
N PRO A 153 12.81 -26.20 0.96
CA PRO A 153 13.05 -27.59 0.65
C PRO A 153 12.27 -28.08 -0.57
N GLY A 154 12.94 -28.77 -1.50
CA GLY A 154 12.29 -29.37 -2.66
C GLY A 154 11.90 -28.44 -3.78
N LEU A 155 12.36 -27.19 -3.78
CA LEU A 155 12.18 -26.27 -4.90
C LEU A 155 13.35 -26.34 -5.89
N ASP A 156 13.36 -27.41 -6.68
CA ASP A 156 14.31 -27.56 -7.78
C ASP A 156 13.87 -26.74 -9.00
N GLY A 157 14.85 -26.25 -9.78
CA GLY A 157 14.59 -25.55 -11.05
C GLY A 157 14.73 -24.05 -10.98
N SER A 158 14.64 -23.41 -12.17
CA SER A 158 14.93 -21.97 -12.38
C SER A 158 13.73 -21.17 -12.89
N GLY A 159 12.58 -21.81 -13.09
CA GLY A 159 11.36 -21.18 -13.60
C GLY A 159 10.55 -20.42 -12.55
N PRO A 160 9.43 -19.82 -12.96
CA PRO A 160 8.49 -19.17 -12.06
C PRO A 160 7.94 -20.17 -11.02
N LEU A 161 7.81 -19.71 -9.79
CA LEU A 161 7.12 -20.42 -8.72
C LEU A 161 5.62 -20.18 -8.85
N SER A 162 4.81 -21.22 -8.70
CA SER A 162 3.34 -21.15 -8.72
C SER A 162 2.74 -22.06 -7.65
N ALA A 163 1.46 -21.92 -7.38
CA ALA A 163 0.71 -22.74 -6.40
C ALA A 163 1.43 -22.80 -5.03
N ASP A 164 1.63 -24.00 -4.49
CA ASP A 164 2.24 -24.20 -3.16
C ASP A 164 3.68 -23.68 -3.09
N ALA A 165 4.46 -23.81 -4.16
CA ALA A 165 5.80 -23.26 -4.23
C ALA A 165 5.82 -21.72 -4.14
N HIS A 166 4.88 -21.05 -4.80
CA HIS A 166 4.68 -19.62 -4.69
C HIS A 166 4.26 -19.20 -3.27
N HIS A 167 3.33 -19.92 -2.64
CA HIS A 167 2.91 -19.64 -1.27
C HIS A 167 4.03 -19.83 -0.25
N ALA A 168 4.83 -20.87 -0.39
CA ALA A 168 6.00 -21.12 0.45
C ALA A 168 7.03 -20.00 0.30
N ALA A 169 7.37 -19.62 -0.95
CA ALA A 169 8.31 -18.54 -1.23
C ALA A 169 7.83 -17.19 -0.69
N ARG A 170 6.55 -16.88 -0.81
CA ARG A 170 5.97 -15.64 -0.26
C ARG A 170 6.07 -15.62 1.27
N THR A 171 5.75 -16.74 1.93
CA THR A 171 5.83 -16.85 3.39
C THR A 171 7.27 -16.67 3.88
N GLU A 172 8.23 -17.37 3.26
CA GLU A 172 9.64 -17.22 3.59
C GLU A 172 10.16 -15.81 3.34
N ALA A 173 9.81 -15.22 2.19
CA ALA A 173 10.20 -13.86 1.84
C ALA A 173 9.67 -12.83 2.84
N ARG A 174 8.42 -12.97 3.30
CA ARG A 174 7.85 -12.11 4.33
C ARG A 174 8.57 -12.22 5.66
N GLY A 175 8.90 -13.44 6.08
CA GLY A 175 9.67 -13.68 7.30
C GLY A 175 11.05 -13.02 7.29
N ARG A 176 11.56 -12.66 6.11
CA ARG A 176 12.87 -12.00 5.92
C ARG A 176 12.79 -10.49 5.75
N LEU A 177 11.61 -9.92 5.69
CA LEU A 177 11.47 -8.46 5.75
C LEU A 177 12.00 -7.96 7.09
N SER A 178 12.92 -7.01 7.06
CA SER A 178 13.40 -6.36 8.27
C SER A 178 12.27 -5.56 8.94
N ALA A 179 12.41 -5.26 10.23
CA ALA A 179 11.47 -4.39 10.93
C ALA A 179 11.36 -3.02 10.26
N VAL A 180 12.47 -2.51 9.72
CA VAL A 180 12.51 -1.24 8.97
C VAL A 180 11.68 -1.35 7.70
N GLN A 181 11.89 -2.37 6.87
CA GLN A 181 11.11 -2.58 5.64
C GLN A 181 9.61 -2.70 5.92
N ARG A 182 9.22 -3.41 6.99
CA ARG A 182 7.80 -3.52 7.39
C ARG A 182 7.22 -2.18 7.85
N ALA A 183 7.96 -1.43 8.67
CA ALA A 183 7.52 -0.13 9.16
C ALA A 183 7.36 0.88 8.01
N GLU A 184 8.34 0.98 7.13
CA GLU A 184 8.28 1.84 5.94
C GLU A 184 7.09 1.47 5.03
N ALA A 185 6.84 0.19 4.82
CA ALA A 185 5.70 -0.27 4.04
C ALA A 185 4.37 0.17 4.69
N ARG A 186 4.20 -0.04 5.99
CA ARG A 186 2.98 0.38 6.70
C ARG A 186 2.76 1.88 6.61
N LEU A 187 3.79 2.68 6.90
CA LEU A 187 3.69 4.14 6.81
C LEU A 187 3.33 4.60 5.39
N ALA A 188 3.97 4.05 4.36
CA ALA A 188 3.67 4.39 2.98
C ALA A 188 2.23 4.02 2.57
N ALA A 189 1.65 2.96 3.13
CA ALA A 189 0.25 2.62 2.92
C ALA A 189 -0.68 3.60 3.64
N LEU A 190 -0.43 3.87 4.92
CA LEU A 190 -1.25 4.79 5.73
C LEU A 190 -1.24 6.21 5.16
N ASP A 191 -0.07 6.71 4.74
CA ASP A 191 0.05 8.02 4.08
C ASP A 191 -0.77 8.07 2.79
N ALA A 192 -0.74 6.98 2.00
CA ALA A 192 -1.53 6.92 0.77
C ALA A 192 -3.03 6.86 1.06
N PHE A 193 -3.46 6.15 2.09
CA PHE A 193 -4.86 6.12 2.51
C PHE A 193 -5.32 7.50 2.99
N ALA A 194 -4.52 8.15 3.83
CA ALA A 194 -4.81 9.51 4.30
C ALA A 194 -4.91 10.51 3.13
N ALA A 195 -3.98 10.45 2.17
CA ALA A 195 -4.01 11.28 0.96
C ALA A 195 -5.24 11.03 0.08
N ALA A 196 -5.82 9.82 0.14
CA ALA A 196 -7.07 9.48 -0.55
C ALA A 196 -8.34 9.79 0.27
N GLY A 197 -8.21 10.39 1.45
CA GLY A 197 -9.33 10.72 2.34
C GLY A 197 -9.86 9.52 3.14
N VAL A 198 -9.09 8.45 3.25
CA VAL A 198 -9.42 7.29 4.12
C VAL A 198 -8.89 7.58 5.52
N VAL A 199 -9.76 7.58 6.51
CA VAL A 199 -9.44 7.91 7.93
C VAL A 199 -9.46 6.69 8.86
N ALA A 200 -9.99 5.58 8.38
CA ALA A 200 -10.00 4.32 9.11
C ALA A 200 -9.89 3.15 8.14
N VAL A 201 -9.27 2.07 8.58
CA VAL A 201 -9.09 0.85 7.80
C VAL A 201 -9.46 -0.37 8.64
N HIS A 202 -10.05 -1.38 8.01
CA HIS A 202 -10.22 -2.69 8.61
C HIS A 202 -9.14 -3.62 8.05
N GLU A 203 -8.10 -3.85 8.85
CA GLU A 203 -7.03 -4.79 8.50
C GLU A 203 -7.55 -6.21 8.47
N CYS A 204 -7.46 -6.86 7.32
CA CYS A 204 -7.89 -8.24 7.09
C CYS A 204 -6.68 -9.18 7.03
N GLY A 205 -5.85 -9.15 8.03
CA GLY A 205 -4.68 -10.02 8.16
C GLY A 205 -5.02 -11.50 8.20
N GLY A 206 -4.04 -12.33 7.87
CA GLY A 206 -4.13 -13.78 7.92
C GLY A 206 -2.75 -14.43 7.80
N PRO A 207 -2.62 -15.74 8.08
CA PRO A 207 -1.31 -16.40 8.19
C PRO A 207 -0.38 -16.21 6.99
N VAL A 208 -0.95 -16.03 5.80
CA VAL A 208 -0.19 -15.90 4.53
C VAL A 208 -0.07 -14.44 4.07
N ILE A 209 -0.92 -13.53 4.56
CA ILE A 209 -1.00 -12.15 4.08
C ILE A 209 -0.47 -11.14 5.11
N GLY A 210 -0.77 -11.33 6.38
CA GLY A 210 -0.31 -10.51 7.51
C GLY A 210 -0.46 -11.29 8.80
N GLY A 211 0.66 -11.57 9.48
CA GLY A 211 0.67 -12.32 10.71
C GLY A 211 0.26 -11.50 11.94
N ARG A 212 0.29 -12.15 13.11
CA ARG A 212 0.02 -11.48 14.39
C ARG A 212 0.97 -10.31 14.66
N ASP A 213 2.22 -10.43 14.22
CA ASP A 213 3.23 -9.39 14.42
C ASP A 213 2.92 -8.14 13.61
N ASP A 214 2.46 -8.29 12.35
CA ASP A 214 2.00 -7.16 11.54
C ASP A 214 0.84 -6.40 12.22
N TRP A 215 -0.06 -7.14 12.86
CA TRP A 215 -1.20 -6.59 13.58
C TRP A 215 -0.77 -5.85 14.85
N ALA A 216 0.12 -6.45 15.63
CA ALA A 216 0.65 -5.83 16.85
C ALA A 216 1.41 -4.53 16.54
N GLU A 217 2.17 -4.53 15.45
CA GLU A 217 2.94 -3.37 15.00
C GLU A 217 2.07 -2.25 14.38
N LEU A 218 0.85 -2.57 13.88
CA LEU A 218 -0.12 -1.56 13.42
C LEU A 218 -0.81 -0.83 14.59
N LEU A 219 -0.89 -1.48 15.77
CA LEU A 219 -1.55 -0.94 16.96
C LEU A 219 -0.59 -0.21 17.91
N SER A 220 0.71 -0.26 17.65
CA SER A 220 1.75 0.38 18.47
C SER A 220 2.07 1.80 17.99
#